data_4bb2e783b3e567a24eede16f73cde183
#
_entry.id   4bb2e783b3e567a24eede16f73cde183
#
_cell.length_a   1.000
_cell.length_b   1.000
_cell.length_c   1.000
_cell.angle_alpha   90.00
_cell.angle_beta   90.00
_cell.angle_gamma   90.00
#
_symmetry.space_group_name_H-M   'P 1'
#
loop_
_entity.id
_entity.type
_entity.pdbx_description
1 polymer ?
#
loop_
_entity_poly.entity_id
_entity_poly.type
_entity_poly.pdbx_seq_one_letter_code
_entity_poly.pdbx_strand_id
1 'polypeptide(L)'
;MNAGGASFLPEPFRVPSPRRPDDETYALRTVTPPPAAVAPEPGYEIPETPEAGWDMAASGRRAWVSRGVLFLIMAIQAVLSLRLSNTAFQDEALYLTAGHAEIAHLLHGTPLPKDYAAYFSGSPQLYPVLAAVVDGRFGLAGARSLSLVLMLCTTGLLYTITRRLFSERAALAAAGLFAVMQSTIVMGHYATYDAMALFLLAVATWIVVRTDRLPAVAVLLATPVAVLAVGVKYASALYLPTILGLALLTAWPRRGAGSAILRVLLLALSTGGLLAAGAHATDLLAGVQQTTTNRVHGSDGTRYLLEQSAEWGGLMFLTAVGGAVSYVWRSRLNESPLARRLGNPGRSWRVLLGLLLCGTALLAPAYQIHLATVVSLFKHIGFGLFFAAPMAGVGVTRLIGAHFRHPQLGILLWTTALCLGIQQADWRFGLWPDSTRMIRTISPRVDAEGRYLSSTPEVPAYYLRGKTSHRQWQSVFGMEYKDRKGGYHAGDDAYRSAVRDGAFDLIVLDGLTNPRVDDIVAAAVRGNAHYRLLGALPFRNSAGTGRYRIWVRTAH
;
A
#
# COMPACT_ATOMS: atom_id res chain seq x y z
N MET A 1 -77.44 -21.96 -10.29
CA MET A 1 -77.28 -22.42 -8.89
C MET A 1 -76.16 -21.60 -8.28
N ASN A 2 -76.50 -20.56 -7.70
CA ASN A 2 -76.41 -20.04 -6.32
C ASN A 2 -75.25 -20.60 -5.50
N ALA A 3 -74.30 -19.77 -5.11
CA ALA A 3 -74.13 -19.04 -3.84
C ALA A 3 -72.69 -18.49 -3.87
N GLY A 4 -72.40 -17.28 -3.55
CA GLY A 4 -72.67 -16.51 -2.37
C GLY A 4 -71.28 -16.18 -1.78
N GLY A 5 -70.60 -15.15 -2.28
CA GLY A 5 -69.32 -14.67 -1.74
C GLY A 5 -69.56 -13.56 -0.70
N ALA A 6 -69.10 -13.75 0.52
CA ALA A 6 -69.06 -12.74 1.52
C ALA A 6 -67.74 -11.96 1.47
N SER A 7 -67.82 -10.68 1.15
CA SER A 7 -66.70 -9.71 1.25
C SER A 7 -66.55 -9.24 2.68
N PHE A 8 -65.40 -9.52 3.28
CA PHE A 8 -64.97 -8.87 4.53
C PHE A 8 -64.19 -7.58 4.19
N LEU A 9 -64.82 -6.45 4.46
CA LEU A 9 -64.13 -5.17 4.54
C LEU A 9 -63.80 -4.90 6.02
N PRO A 10 -62.58 -4.53 6.39
CA PRO A 10 -62.30 -4.12 7.77
C PRO A 10 -62.81 -2.69 8.01
N GLU A 11 -63.41 -2.51 9.18
CA GLU A 11 -63.90 -1.22 9.69
C GLU A 11 -62.78 -0.17 9.80
N PRO A 12 -63.09 1.13 9.56
CA PRO A 12 -62.13 2.19 9.70
C PRO A 12 -61.82 2.50 11.17
N PHE A 13 -60.54 2.55 11.48
CA PHE A 13 -60.02 2.99 12.77
C PHE A 13 -60.57 4.37 13.14
N ARG A 14 -61.34 4.48 14.25
CA ARG A 14 -61.72 5.75 14.85
C ARG A 14 -60.54 6.32 15.63
N VAL A 15 -60.04 7.47 15.17
CA VAL A 15 -59.10 8.31 15.91
C VAL A 15 -59.85 8.98 17.08
N PRO A 16 -59.42 8.87 18.33
CA PRO A 16 -59.99 9.61 19.43
C PRO A 16 -59.71 11.10 19.28
N SER A 17 -60.74 11.93 19.38
CA SER A 17 -60.62 13.38 19.42
C SER A 17 -59.84 13.85 20.65
N PRO A 18 -58.95 14.89 20.51
CA PRO A 18 -58.22 15.41 21.66
C PRO A 18 -59.19 16.08 22.66
N ARG A 19 -59.10 15.66 23.93
CA ARG A 19 -59.75 16.34 25.04
C ARG A 19 -59.18 17.76 25.18
N ARG A 20 -60.04 18.76 25.26
CA ARG A 20 -59.65 20.11 25.65
C ARG A 20 -59.17 20.07 27.11
N PRO A 21 -58.05 20.70 27.43
CA PRO A 21 -57.69 20.92 28.84
C PRO A 21 -58.58 22.01 29.42
N ASP A 22 -59.19 21.70 30.55
CA ASP A 22 -59.90 22.64 31.36
C ASP A 22 -58.95 23.71 31.90
N ASP A 23 -59.47 24.93 32.05
CA ASP A 23 -58.79 26.13 32.53
C ASP A 23 -58.24 25.90 33.98
N GLU A 24 -57.02 25.42 34.11
CA GLU A 24 -56.25 25.61 35.33
C GLU A 24 -55.34 26.83 35.17
N THR A 25 -55.68 27.83 35.94
CA THR A 25 -54.91 29.05 36.16
C THR A 25 -53.52 28.74 36.60
N TYR A 26 -52.56 28.81 35.69
CA TYR A 26 -51.13 28.75 36.04
C TYR A 26 -50.73 30.00 36.80
N ALA A 27 -50.66 29.91 38.13
CA ALA A 27 -49.95 30.90 38.92
C ALA A 27 -48.48 30.93 38.48
N LEU A 28 -48.05 32.05 37.93
CA LEU A 28 -46.66 32.36 37.63
C LEU A 28 -45.82 32.19 38.90
N ARG A 29 -45.18 31.03 39.09
CA ARG A 29 -44.06 30.90 40.03
C ARG A 29 -42.95 31.81 39.53
N THR A 30 -42.68 32.89 40.22
CA THR A 30 -41.49 33.69 40.11
C THR A 30 -40.29 32.76 40.32
N VAL A 31 -39.63 32.38 39.20
CA VAL A 31 -38.37 31.67 39.26
C VAL A 31 -37.35 32.67 39.78
N THR A 32 -36.97 32.54 41.04
CA THR A 32 -35.80 33.22 41.57
C THR A 32 -34.61 32.86 40.69
N PRO A 33 -33.87 33.83 40.11
CA PRO A 33 -32.69 33.49 39.36
C PRO A 33 -31.71 32.68 40.23
N PRO A 34 -31.08 31.64 39.68
CA PRO A 34 -30.11 30.89 40.47
C PRO A 34 -29.02 31.86 40.96
N PRO A 35 -28.52 31.68 42.20
CA PRO A 35 -27.47 32.53 42.74
C PRO A 35 -26.33 32.59 41.74
N ALA A 36 -25.83 33.82 41.49
CA ALA A 36 -24.71 34.06 40.59
C ALA A 36 -23.60 33.04 40.88
N ALA A 37 -23.19 32.31 39.85
CA ALA A 37 -22.13 31.32 39.99
C ALA A 37 -20.92 32.01 40.63
N VAL A 38 -20.59 31.60 41.84
CA VAL A 38 -19.38 32.04 42.53
C VAL A 38 -18.23 31.67 41.64
N ALA A 39 -17.43 32.66 41.22
CA ALA A 39 -16.25 32.39 40.42
C ALA A 39 -15.37 31.37 41.18
N PRO A 40 -14.95 30.28 40.57
CA PRO A 40 -14.12 29.29 41.25
C PRO A 40 -12.85 29.96 41.77
N GLU A 41 -12.51 29.71 43.04
CA GLU A 41 -11.26 30.18 43.63
C GLU A 41 -10.07 29.77 42.76
N PRO A 42 -9.04 30.63 42.60
CA PRO A 42 -7.88 30.26 41.83
C PRO A 42 -7.18 29.08 42.51
N GLY A 43 -7.24 27.89 41.90
CA GLY A 43 -6.65 26.65 42.38
C GLY A 43 -7.62 25.46 42.52
N TYR A 44 -8.93 25.68 42.36
CA TYR A 44 -9.88 24.55 42.35
C TYR A 44 -9.85 23.89 40.96
N GLU A 45 -9.08 22.80 40.84
CA GLU A 45 -9.21 21.90 39.69
C GLU A 45 -10.58 21.21 39.81
N ILE A 46 -11.50 21.58 38.91
CA ILE A 46 -12.75 20.84 38.76
C ILE A 46 -12.37 19.39 38.45
N PRO A 47 -12.74 18.41 39.30
CA PRO A 47 -12.48 17.01 39.01
C PRO A 47 -13.05 16.71 37.62
N GLU A 48 -12.21 16.31 36.66
CA GLU A 48 -12.70 15.89 35.37
C GLU A 48 -13.68 14.75 35.58
N THR A 49 -14.99 15.02 35.46
CA THR A 49 -15.99 13.96 35.41
C THR A 49 -15.59 13.07 34.23
N PRO A 50 -15.41 11.76 34.46
CA PRO A 50 -15.16 10.84 33.37
C PRO A 50 -16.39 10.91 32.46
N GLU A 51 -16.28 11.62 31.32
CA GLU A 51 -17.34 11.56 30.34
C GLU A 51 -17.54 10.10 29.95
N ALA A 52 -18.78 9.66 29.89
CA ALA A 52 -19.22 8.32 29.54
C ALA A 52 -18.97 8.01 28.05
N GLY A 53 -17.75 8.18 27.63
CA GLY A 53 -17.22 7.76 26.33
C GLY A 53 -16.14 6.72 26.57
N TRP A 54 -15.91 5.87 25.58
CA TRP A 54 -14.83 4.90 25.57
C TRP A 54 -13.47 5.60 25.52
N ASP A 55 -13.13 6.37 26.53
CA ASP A 55 -11.76 6.79 26.76
C ASP A 55 -10.99 5.60 27.35
N MET A 56 -10.46 4.78 26.43
CA MET A 56 -9.78 3.54 26.76
C MET A 56 -8.43 3.79 27.47
N ALA A 57 -7.96 5.03 27.51
CA ALA A 57 -6.72 5.39 28.19
C ALA A 57 -6.86 5.50 29.71
N ALA A 58 -8.10 5.63 30.23
CA ALA A 58 -8.35 5.92 31.64
C ALA A 58 -8.34 4.69 32.57
N SER A 59 -8.41 3.45 32.04
CA SER A 59 -8.34 2.24 32.87
C SER A 59 -7.39 1.20 32.27
N GLY A 60 -6.54 0.60 33.10
CA GLY A 60 -5.59 -0.44 32.67
C GLY A 60 -6.28 -1.60 31.93
N ARG A 61 -7.47 -2.02 32.40
CA ARG A 61 -8.24 -3.10 31.76
C ARG A 61 -8.68 -2.76 30.34
N ARG A 62 -9.12 -1.53 30.10
CA ARG A 62 -9.54 -1.08 28.76
C ARG A 62 -8.37 -0.98 27.78
N ALA A 63 -7.22 -0.52 28.26
CA ALA A 63 -6.00 -0.50 27.44
C ALA A 63 -5.57 -1.91 27.01
N TRP A 64 -5.72 -2.91 27.88
CA TRP A 64 -5.43 -4.30 27.53
C TRP A 64 -6.42 -4.85 26.48
N VAL A 65 -7.71 -4.54 26.60
CA VAL A 65 -8.72 -4.92 25.58
C VAL A 65 -8.37 -4.32 24.22
N SER A 66 -8.04 -3.03 24.15
CA SER A 66 -7.61 -2.40 22.88
C SER A 66 -6.39 -3.06 22.27
N ARG A 67 -5.40 -3.37 23.09
CA ARG A 67 -4.19 -4.07 22.61
C ARG A 67 -4.53 -5.46 22.10
N GLY A 68 -5.42 -6.18 22.79
CA GLY A 68 -5.92 -7.49 22.35
C GLY A 68 -6.64 -7.42 21.00
N VAL A 69 -7.51 -6.41 20.81
CA VAL A 69 -8.19 -6.18 19.52
C VAL A 69 -7.18 -5.82 18.42
N LEU A 70 -6.20 -4.94 18.70
CA LEU A 70 -5.14 -4.63 17.73
C LEU A 70 -4.34 -5.87 17.37
N PHE A 71 -3.97 -6.68 18.36
CA PHE A 71 -3.25 -7.94 18.10
C PHE A 71 -4.08 -8.88 17.22
N LEU A 72 -5.40 -9.00 17.46
CA LEU A 72 -6.28 -9.79 16.60
C LEU A 72 -6.33 -9.27 15.17
N ILE A 73 -6.41 -7.95 14.98
CA ILE A 73 -6.36 -7.31 13.65
C ILE A 73 -5.04 -7.67 12.94
N MET A 74 -3.91 -7.55 13.64
CA MET A 74 -2.59 -7.90 13.09
C MET A 74 -2.47 -9.41 12.80
N ALA A 75 -3.05 -10.27 13.63
CA ALA A 75 -3.08 -11.70 13.38
C ALA A 75 -3.91 -12.06 12.13
N ILE A 76 -5.07 -11.43 11.95
CA ILE A 76 -5.87 -11.58 10.71
C ILE A 76 -5.06 -11.12 9.49
N GLN A 77 -4.41 -9.95 9.56
CA GLN A 77 -3.54 -9.47 8.49
C GLN A 77 -2.42 -10.47 8.17
N ALA A 78 -1.78 -11.03 9.20
CA ALA A 78 -0.71 -12.01 9.02
C ALA A 78 -1.23 -13.28 8.31
N VAL A 79 -2.37 -13.82 8.75
CA VAL A 79 -2.99 -15.00 8.14
C VAL A 79 -3.34 -14.74 6.68
N LEU A 80 -3.92 -13.58 6.37
CA LEU A 80 -4.27 -13.20 5.01
C LEU A 80 -3.03 -13.09 4.10
N SER A 81 -1.96 -12.51 4.59
CA SER A 81 -0.71 -12.34 3.84
C SER A 81 0.08 -13.64 3.68
N LEU A 82 0.06 -14.53 4.68
CA LEU A 82 0.81 -15.80 4.65
C LEU A 82 0.12 -16.92 3.84
N ARG A 83 -1.06 -16.70 3.27
CA ARG A 83 -1.79 -17.70 2.47
C ARG A 83 -1.05 -18.15 1.22
N LEU A 84 -0.11 -17.38 0.75
CA LEU A 84 0.57 -17.57 -0.52
C LEU A 84 1.69 -18.58 -0.41
N SER A 85 1.68 -19.56 -1.31
CA SER A 85 2.68 -20.63 -1.42
C SER A 85 3.40 -20.67 -2.77
N ASN A 86 3.10 -19.76 -3.70
CA ASN A 86 3.67 -19.76 -5.04
C ASN A 86 5.18 -19.52 -5.04
N THR A 87 5.84 -19.90 -6.14
CA THR A 87 7.23 -19.52 -6.43
C THR A 87 7.38 -18.00 -6.51
N ALA A 88 8.62 -17.50 -6.46
CA ALA A 88 8.89 -16.08 -6.56
C ALA A 88 8.27 -15.51 -7.84
N PHE A 89 7.53 -14.41 -7.68
CA PHE A 89 7.07 -13.67 -8.83
C PHE A 89 8.20 -12.77 -9.36
N GLN A 90 8.03 -12.21 -10.56
CA GLN A 90 9.09 -11.52 -11.28
C GLN A 90 9.82 -10.46 -10.45
N ASP A 91 9.09 -9.52 -9.80
CA ASP A 91 9.72 -8.47 -9.00
C ASP A 91 10.49 -9.03 -7.79
N GLU A 92 9.95 -10.07 -7.10
CA GLU A 92 10.66 -10.71 -5.98
C GLU A 92 11.96 -11.33 -6.44
N ALA A 93 11.90 -12.12 -7.53
CA ALA A 93 13.06 -12.76 -8.11
C ALA A 93 14.12 -11.74 -8.54
N LEU A 94 13.66 -10.63 -9.13
CA LEU A 94 14.53 -9.53 -9.56
C LEU A 94 15.25 -8.88 -8.38
N TYR A 95 14.51 -8.48 -7.33
CA TYR A 95 15.10 -7.78 -6.19
C TYR A 95 16.02 -8.67 -5.36
N LEU A 96 15.66 -9.94 -5.18
CA LEU A 96 16.52 -10.90 -4.48
C LEU A 96 17.79 -11.21 -5.27
N THR A 97 17.69 -11.39 -6.60
CA THR A 97 18.86 -11.60 -7.47
C THR A 97 19.78 -10.40 -7.44
N ALA A 98 19.23 -9.18 -7.56
CA ALA A 98 20.01 -7.95 -7.50
C ALA A 98 20.67 -7.78 -6.12
N GLY A 99 19.94 -8.05 -5.04
CA GLY A 99 20.48 -7.95 -3.68
C GLY A 99 21.64 -8.91 -3.43
N HIS A 100 21.56 -10.16 -3.90
CA HIS A 100 22.67 -11.11 -3.83
C HIS A 100 23.88 -10.65 -4.67
N ALA A 101 23.65 -10.07 -5.85
CA ALA A 101 24.71 -9.52 -6.68
C ALA A 101 25.38 -8.30 -6.03
N GLU A 102 24.60 -7.38 -5.42
CA GLU A 102 25.11 -6.23 -4.68
C GLU A 102 25.96 -6.67 -3.46
N ILE A 103 25.52 -7.70 -2.72
CA ILE A 103 26.30 -8.25 -1.61
C ILE A 103 27.63 -8.81 -2.11
N ALA A 104 27.63 -9.58 -3.20
CA ALA A 104 28.86 -10.12 -3.79
C ALA A 104 29.78 -8.99 -4.30
N HIS A 105 29.21 -7.92 -4.87
CA HIS A 105 29.96 -6.75 -5.28
C HIS A 105 30.60 -6.03 -4.10
N LEU A 106 29.83 -5.77 -3.04
CA LEU A 106 30.32 -5.06 -1.84
C LEU A 106 31.37 -5.84 -1.05
N LEU A 107 31.23 -7.16 -0.94
CA LEU A 107 32.12 -8.00 -0.14
C LEU A 107 33.34 -8.52 -0.90
N HIS A 108 33.20 -8.75 -2.20
CA HIS A 108 34.22 -9.45 -3.01
C HIS A 108 34.64 -8.70 -4.28
N GLY A 109 34.10 -7.49 -4.51
CA GLY A 109 34.38 -6.73 -5.73
C GLY A 109 33.87 -7.39 -7.02
N THR A 110 32.97 -8.37 -6.94
CA THR A 110 32.42 -9.06 -8.10
C THR A 110 31.67 -8.08 -8.99
N PRO A 111 31.95 -8.02 -10.30
CA PRO A 111 31.24 -7.11 -11.21
C PRO A 111 29.73 -7.39 -11.20
N LEU A 112 28.93 -6.32 -11.12
CA LEU A 112 27.47 -6.45 -11.21
C LEU A 112 27.06 -7.02 -12.57
N PRO A 113 26.14 -8.01 -12.60
CA PRO A 113 25.72 -8.62 -13.86
C PRO A 113 24.87 -7.68 -14.73
N LYS A 114 24.19 -6.70 -14.13
CA LYS A 114 23.39 -5.65 -14.78
C LYS A 114 23.49 -4.36 -13.99
N ASP A 115 23.27 -3.22 -14.65
CA ASP A 115 23.07 -1.94 -13.99
C ASP A 115 21.66 -1.85 -13.41
N TYR A 116 21.50 -2.34 -12.18
CA TYR A 116 20.20 -2.35 -11.51
C TYR A 116 19.71 -0.94 -11.19
N ALA A 117 20.61 0.02 -10.95
CA ALA A 117 20.26 1.39 -10.62
C ALA A 117 19.53 2.09 -11.76
N ALA A 118 19.85 1.73 -13.00
CA ALA A 118 19.27 2.35 -14.20
C ALA A 118 17.78 2.06 -14.39
N TYR A 119 17.23 0.97 -13.81
CA TYR A 119 15.83 0.60 -14.04
C TYR A 119 15.01 0.26 -12.78
N PHE A 120 15.63 0.28 -11.60
CA PHE A 120 14.91 0.12 -10.35
C PHE A 120 14.21 1.42 -9.95
N SER A 121 12.99 1.32 -9.45
CA SER A 121 12.25 2.47 -8.88
C SER A 121 12.66 2.78 -7.42
N GLY A 122 13.88 2.44 -7.05
CA GLY A 122 14.52 2.65 -5.75
C GLY A 122 15.96 2.15 -5.80
N SER A 123 16.76 2.47 -4.78
CA SER A 123 18.17 2.04 -4.71
C SER A 123 18.28 0.51 -4.59
N PRO A 124 19.08 -0.16 -5.45
CA PRO A 124 19.33 -1.59 -5.36
C PRO A 124 20.10 -1.99 -4.09
N GLN A 125 20.80 -1.06 -3.47
CA GLN A 125 21.64 -1.28 -2.28
C GLN A 125 20.85 -1.22 -0.96
N LEU A 126 19.59 -0.80 -0.97
CA LEU A 126 18.78 -0.69 0.25
C LEU A 126 17.94 -1.95 0.49
N TYR A 127 16.68 -1.96 0.07
CA TYR A 127 15.79 -3.10 0.29
C TYR A 127 16.30 -4.41 -0.33
N PRO A 128 16.78 -4.43 -1.60
CA PRO A 128 17.27 -5.66 -2.20
C PRO A 128 18.38 -6.34 -1.40
N VAL A 129 19.35 -5.59 -0.89
CA VAL A 129 20.43 -6.12 -0.04
C VAL A 129 19.87 -6.69 1.26
N LEU A 130 19.01 -5.93 1.96
CA LEU A 130 18.37 -6.40 3.19
C LEU A 130 17.57 -7.68 2.97
N ALA A 131 16.76 -7.72 1.91
CA ALA A 131 15.94 -8.88 1.56
C ALA A 131 16.81 -10.10 1.17
N ALA A 132 17.91 -9.88 0.43
CA ALA A 132 18.85 -10.95 0.05
C ALA A 132 19.60 -11.54 1.24
N VAL A 133 19.95 -10.73 2.25
CA VAL A 133 20.53 -11.25 3.51
C VAL A 133 19.56 -12.21 4.20
N VAL A 134 18.29 -11.85 4.27
CA VAL A 134 17.26 -12.70 4.87
C VAL A 134 16.98 -13.93 4.01
N ASP A 135 16.90 -13.76 2.67
CA ASP A 135 16.74 -14.85 1.71
C ASP A 135 17.89 -15.85 1.78
N GLY A 136 19.11 -15.37 1.93
CA GLY A 136 20.30 -16.24 2.05
C GLY A 136 20.28 -17.18 3.27
N ARG A 137 19.56 -16.81 4.32
CA ARG A 137 19.42 -17.60 5.55
C ARG A 137 18.14 -18.43 5.61
N PHE A 138 17.03 -17.87 5.15
CA PHE A 138 15.68 -18.41 5.36
C PHE A 138 14.92 -18.62 4.04
N GLY A 139 15.56 -18.40 2.90
CA GLY A 139 14.93 -18.50 1.58
C GLY A 139 13.84 -17.45 1.34
N LEU A 140 13.10 -17.65 0.26
CA LEU A 140 12.00 -16.76 -0.15
C LEU A 140 10.96 -16.54 0.96
N ALA A 141 10.67 -17.57 1.76
CA ALA A 141 9.73 -17.46 2.87
C ALA A 141 10.22 -16.45 3.93
N GLY A 142 11.52 -16.42 4.19
CA GLY A 142 12.13 -15.42 5.08
C GLY A 142 12.01 -14.01 4.53
N ALA A 143 12.33 -13.79 3.24
CA ALA A 143 12.20 -12.49 2.60
C ALA A 143 10.74 -11.97 2.60
N ARG A 144 9.77 -12.86 2.38
CA ARG A 144 8.34 -12.56 2.50
C ARG A 144 7.93 -12.24 3.93
N SER A 145 8.47 -12.97 4.91
CA SER A 145 8.23 -12.70 6.33
C SER A 145 8.74 -11.33 6.76
N LEU A 146 9.86 -10.85 6.19
CA LEU A 146 10.34 -9.48 6.38
C LEU A 146 9.29 -8.45 5.93
N SER A 147 8.72 -8.60 4.74
CA SER A 147 7.66 -7.73 4.24
C SER A 147 6.43 -7.77 5.15
N LEU A 148 6.04 -8.95 5.63
CA LEU A 148 4.94 -9.09 6.58
C LEU A 148 5.20 -8.30 7.87
N VAL A 149 6.36 -8.46 8.49
CA VAL A 149 6.72 -7.75 9.73
C VAL A 149 6.66 -6.24 9.52
N LEU A 150 7.22 -5.74 8.41
CA LEU A 150 7.17 -4.31 8.08
C LEU A 150 5.73 -3.81 7.93
N MET A 151 4.84 -4.59 7.29
CA MET A 151 3.43 -4.20 7.14
C MET A 151 2.64 -4.30 8.45
N LEU A 152 2.91 -5.28 9.31
CA LEU A 152 2.33 -5.34 10.65
C LEU A 152 2.75 -4.14 11.50
N CYS A 153 4.03 -3.77 11.45
CA CYS A 153 4.54 -2.55 12.11
C CYS A 153 3.85 -1.29 11.53
N THR A 154 3.64 -1.23 10.22
CA THR A 154 2.90 -0.13 9.57
C THR A 154 1.47 -0.01 10.12
N THR A 155 0.75 -1.12 10.25
CA THR A 155 -0.59 -1.15 10.86
C THR A 155 -0.56 -0.71 12.32
N GLY A 156 0.44 -1.13 13.09
CA GLY A 156 0.66 -0.68 14.46
C GLY A 156 0.95 0.82 14.56
N LEU A 157 1.77 1.36 13.65
CA LEU A 157 2.04 2.79 13.56
C LEU A 157 0.78 3.58 13.18
N LEU A 158 0.01 3.10 12.20
CA LEU A 158 -1.27 3.69 11.81
C LEU A 158 -2.23 3.81 13.01
N TYR A 159 -2.33 2.73 13.80
CA TYR A 159 -3.12 2.76 15.03
C TYR A 159 -2.62 3.86 15.98
N THR A 160 -1.31 3.97 16.24
CA THR A 160 -0.77 4.96 17.18
C THR A 160 -0.93 6.40 16.67
N ILE A 161 -0.76 6.63 15.36
CA ILE A 161 -0.98 7.91 14.68
C ILE A 161 -2.46 8.31 14.83
N THR A 162 -3.38 7.42 14.45
CA THR A 162 -4.82 7.68 14.47
C THR A 162 -5.32 7.92 15.88
N ARG A 163 -4.85 7.14 16.86
CA ARG A 163 -5.18 7.33 18.28
C ARG A 163 -4.76 8.71 18.76
N ARG A 164 -3.61 9.20 18.34
CA ARG A 164 -3.13 10.52 18.75
C ARG A 164 -3.89 11.66 18.07
N LEU A 165 -4.26 11.48 16.80
CA LEU A 165 -5.00 12.51 16.04
C LEU A 165 -6.47 12.57 16.43
N PHE A 166 -7.10 11.42 16.71
CA PHE A 166 -8.54 11.30 16.92
C PHE A 166 -8.85 10.55 18.22
N SER A 167 -9.13 9.25 18.15
CA SER A 167 -9.50 8.44 19.31
C SER A 167 -9.05 6.99 19.19
N GLU A 168 -9.15 6.25 20.29
CA GLU A 168 -8.87 4.81 20.36
C GLU A 168 -9.77 4.01 19.43
N ARG A 169 -11.09 4.33 19.42
CA ARG A 169 -12.07 3.65 18.55
C ARG A 169 -11.77 3.89 17.07
N ALA A 170 -11.49 5.14 16.70
CA ALA A 170 -11.09 5.47 15.33
C ALA A 170 -9.80 4.77 14.94
N ALA A 171 -8.85 4.62 15.86
CA ALA A 171 -7.59 3.95 15.62
C ALA A 171 -7.75 2.45 15.35
N LEU A 172 -8.55 1.76 16.15
CA LEU A 172 -8.86 0.34 15.91
C LEU A 172 -9.62 0.13 14.60
N ALA A 173 -10.59 1.01 14.30
CA ALA A 173 -11.35 0.95 13.06
C ALA A 173 -10.46 1.21 11.82
N ALA A 174 -9.56 2.20 11.89
CA ALA A 174 -8.60 2.50 10.83
C ALA A 174 -7.65 1.32 10.59
N ALA A 175 -7.06 0.78 11.66
CA ALA A 175 -6.18 -0.38 11.59
C ALA A 175 -6.92 -1.62 11.04
N GLY A 176 -8.16 -1.85 11.48
CA GLY A 176 -8.98 -2.98 11.03
C GLY A 176 -9.35 -2.91 9.55
N LEU A 177 -9.71 -1.73 9.03
CA LEU A 177 -9.96 -1.55 7.60
C LEU A 177 -8.68 -1.68 6.79
N PHE A 178 -7.59 -1.01 7.21
CA PHE A 178 -6.32 -1.03 6.49
C PHE A 178 -5.74 -2.45 6.41
N ALA A 179 -5.83 -3.22 7.50
CA ALA A 179 -5.29 -4.59 7.58
C ALA A 179 -5.90 -5.56 6.55
N VAL A 180 -7.16 -5.35 6.18
CA VAL A 180 -7.90 -6.23 5.25
C VAL A 180 -7.94 -5.72 3.81
N MET A 181 -7.33 -4.55 3.52
CA MET A 181 -7.23 -4.05 2.15
C MET A 181 -6.34 -4.95 1.29
N GLN A 182 -6.74 -5.17 0.04
CA GLN A 182 -5.97 -5.94 -0.93
C GLN A 182 -4.50 -5.48 -1.01
N SER A 183 -4.25 -4.17 -1.11
CA SER A 183 -2.89 -3.61 -1.18
C SER A 183 -2.05 -3.95 0.06
N THR A 184 -2.65 -3.91 1.26
CA THR A 184 -1.98 -4.25 2.52
C THR A 184 -1.63 -5.72 2.59
N ILE A 185 -2.58 -6.60 2.21
CA ILE A 185 -2.40 -8.05 2.17
C ILE A 185 -1.26 -8.42 1.20
N VAL A 186 -1.29 -7.85 0.00
CA VAL A 186 -0.31 -8.14 -1.06
C VAL A 186 1.08 -7.61 -0.73
N MET A 187 1.19 -6.37 -0.22
CA MET A 187 2.48 -5.82 0.23
C MET A 187 3.05 -6.56 1.44
N GLY A 188 2.20 -7.13 2.30
CA GLY A 188 2.63 -7.96 3.42
C GLY A 188 3.09 -9.36 3.01
N HIS A 189 2.87 -9.76 1.76
CA HIS A 189 3.30 -11.06 1.25
C HIS A 189 4.55 -10.97 0.37
N TYR A 190 4.49 -10.16 -0.68
CA TYR A 190 5.57 -10.12 -1.67
C TYR A 190 6.85 -9.49 -1.11
N ALA A 191 7.98 -10.15 -1.34
CA ALA A 191 9.31 -9.64 -1.00
C ALA A 191 9.73 -8.49 -1.94
N THR A 192 9.03 -7.35 -1.82
CA THR A 192 9.25 -6.14 -2.61
C THR A 192 9.51 -4.93 -1.73
N TYR A 193 10.18 -3.93 -2.25
CA TYR A 193 10.52 -2.71 -1.48
C TYR A 193 9.29 -1.89 -1.04
N ASP A 194 8.10 -2.19 -1.55
CA ASP A 194 6.87 -1.46 -1.23
C ASP A 194 6.55 -1.49 0.27
N ALA A 195 6.68 -2.65 0.92
CA ALA A 195 6.45 -2.80 2.35
C ALA A 195 7.41 -1.94 3.18
N MET A 196 8.70 -1.93 2.84
CA MET A 196 9.70 -1.14 3.54
C MET A 196 9.49 0.36 3.32
N ALA A 197 9.17 0.77 2.10
CA ALA A 197 8.92 2.17 1.77
C ALA A 197 7.72 2.73 2.55
N LEU A 198 6.59 1.99 2.58
CA LEU A 198 5.41 2.40 3.33
C LEU A 198 5.64 2.39 4.85
N PHE A 199 6.38 1.40 5.37
CA PHE A 199 6.80 1.39 6.77
C PHE A 199 7.60 2.63 7.14
N LEU A 200 8.59 3.02 6.33
CA LEU A 200 9.40 4.21 6.58
C LEU A 200 8.58 5.50 6.51
N LEU A 201 7.65 5.62 5.55
CA LEU A 201 6.69 6.74 5.52
C LEU A 201 5.82 6.78 6.78
N ALA A 202 5.37 5.62 7.26
CA ALA A 202 4.61 5.51 8.51
C ALA A 202 5.44 5.93 9.73
N VAL A 203 6.72 5.55 9.81
CA VAL A 203 7.65 5.98 10.87
C VAL A 203 7.88 7.48 10.82
N ALA A 204 8.16 8.06 9.64
CA ALA A 204 8.34 9.50 9.48
C ALA A 204 7.08 10.27 9.91
N THR A 205 5.90 9.80 9.47
CA THR A 205 4.60 10.36 9.89
C THR A 205 4.41 10.27 11.40
N TRP A 206 4.71 9.13 11.99
CA TRP A 206 4.61 8.92 13.44
C TRP A 206 5.53 9.87 14.22
N ILE A 207 6.78 10.04 13.78
CA ILE A 207 7.73 11.00 14.41
C ILE A 207 7.15 12.41 14.35
N VAL A 208 6.67 12.85 13.18
CA VAL A 208 6.07 14.17 12.99
C VAL A 208 4.89 14.38 13.92
N VAL A 209 3.97 13.41 14.00
CA VAL A 209 2.78 13.47 14.87
C VAL A 209 3.17 13.37 16.35
N ARG A 210 4.22 12.62 16.70
CA ARG A 210 4.65 12.40 18.10
C ARG A 210 5.41 13.60 18.67
N THR A 211 6.14 14.32 17.83
CA THR A 211 6.97 15.47 18.22
C THR A 211 6.24 16.82 18.15
N ASP A 212 4.93 16.83 17.93
CA ASP A 212 4.13 18.05 17.75
C ASP A 212 4.13 19.02 18.96
N ARG A 213 4.45 18.52 20.16
CA ARG A 213 4.58 19.30 21.38
C ARG A 213 6.02 19.69 21.72
N LEU A 214 6.99 19.08 21.05
CA LEU A 214 8.40 19.34 21.28
C LEU A 214 8.85 20.60 20.53
N PRO A 215 10.03 21.15 20.82
CA PRO A 215 10.63 22.24 20.04
C PRO A 215 10.63 21.92 18.54
N ALA A 216 10.58 22.96 17.70
CA ALA A 216 10.48 22.77 16.25
C ALA A 216 11.58 21.86 15.68
N VAL A 217 12.78 21.95 16.22
CA VAL A 217 13.96 21.15 15.84
C VAL A 217 13.74 19.63 15.98
N ALA A 218 12.86 19.18 16.86
CA ALA A 218 12.57 17.76 17.05
C ALA A 218 11.96 17.09 15.80
N VAL A 219 11.43 17.87 14.86
CA VAL A 219 10.94 17.34 13.58
C VAL A 219 12.05 16.77 12.71
N LEU A 220 13.30 17.24 12.89
CA LEU A 220 14.47 16.76 12.16
C LEU A 220 14.73 15.26 12.35
N LEU A 221 14.21 14.65 13.43
CA LEU A 221 14.24 13.21 13.62
C LEU A 221 13.50 12.44 12.50
N ALA A 222 12.55 13.08 11.82
CA ALA A 222 11.85 12.48 10.70
C ALA A 222 12.64 12.54 9.38
N THR A 223 13.60 13.46 9.27
CA THR A 223 14.37 13.71 8.04
C THR A 223 15.09 12.46 7.51
N PRO A 224 15.95 11.77 8.27
CA PRO A 224 16.68 10.62 7.75
C PRO A 224 15.73 9.48 7.33
N VAL A 225 14.62 9.33 8.04
CA VAL A 225 13.62 8.29 7.72
C VAL A 225 12.86 8.64 6.44
N ALA A 226 12.49 9.91 6.24
CA ALA A 226 11.83 10.38 5.03
C ALA A 226 12.75 10.25 3.79
N VAL A 227 14.02 10.60 3.93
CA VAL A 227 15.04 10.43 2.89
C VAL A 227 15.23 8.94 2.55
N LEU A 228 15.34 8.09 3.57
CA LEU A 228 15.47 6.65 3.38
C LEU A 228 14.23 6.05 2.68
N ALA A 229 13.01 6.53 3.01
CA ALA A 229 11.79 6.10 2.32
C ALA A 229 11.85 6.39 0.82
N VAL A 230 12.34 7.57 0.43
CA VAL A 230 12.53 7.95 -0.99
C VAL A 230 13.63 7.11 -1.62
N GLY A 231 14.75 6.89 -0.92
CA GLY A 231 15.83 6.03 -1.41
C GLY A 231 15.40 4.57 -1.64
N VAL A 232 14.57 4.03 -0.75
CA VAL A 232 14.00 2.67 -0.90
C VAL A 232 13.04 2.60 -2.09
N LYS A 233 12.20 3.63 -2.27
CA LYS A 233 11.25 3.71 -3.39
C LYS A 233 11.02 5.16 -3.77
N TYR A 234 11.44 5.57 -4.95
CA TYR A 234 11.37 6.97 -5.40
C TYR A 234 9.95 7.55 -5.37
N ALA A 235 8.94 6.71 -5.66
CA ALA A 235 7.52 7.10 -5.56
C ALA A 235 7.10 7.54 -4.15
N SER A 236 7.87 7.25 -3.09
CA SER A 236 7.61 7.76 -1.74
C SER A 236 7.70 9.28 -1.66
N ALA A 237 8.45 9.93 -2.55
CA ALA A 237 8.53 11.38 -2.65
C ALA A 237 7.16 12.05 -2.84
N LEU A 238 6.24 11.36 -3.52
CA LEU A 238 4.86 11.82 -3.75
C LEU A 238 4.10 12.10 -2.44
N TYR A 239 4.48 11.45 -1.34
CA TYR A 239 3.82 11.56 -0.04
C TYR A 239 4.52 12.51 0.94
N LEU A 240 5.69 13.06 0.60
CA LEU A 240 6.40 14.04 1.44
C LEU A 240 5.57 15.30 1.69
N PRO A 241 4.84 15.88 0.70
CA PRO A 241 3.96 17.03 0.95
C PRO A 241 2.90 16.75 2.02
N THR A 242 2.39 15.53 2.11
CA THR A 242 1.44 15.12 3.16
C THR A 242 2.10 15.12 4.53
N ILE A 243 3.33 14.62 4.65
CA ILE A 243 4.09 14.62 5.91
C ILE A 243 4.40 16.06 6.34
N LEU A 244 4.76 16.96 5.40
CA LEU A 244 4.94 18.39 5.66
C LEU A 244 3.64 19.06 6.11
N GLY A 245 2.52 18.76 5.45
CA GLY A 245 1.20 19.23 5.85
C GLY A 245 0.80 18.75 7.24
N LEU A 246 1.10 17.50 7.61
CA LEU A 246 0.90 16.99 8.96
C LEU A 246 1.84 17.68 9.98
N ALA A 247 3.08 17.99 9.62
CA ALA A 247 4.00 18.75 10.48
C ALA A 247 3.43 20.13 10.82
N LEU A 248 2.79 20.79 9.85
CA LEU A 248 2.09 22.06 10.03
C LEU A 248 0.84 21.88 10.92
N LEU A 249 -0.11 21.05 10.46
CA LEU A 249 -1.43 20.96 11.03
C LEU A 249 -1.44 20.38 12.46
N THR A 250 -0.50 19.49 12.80
CA THR A 250 -0.43 18.93 14.15
C THR A 250 0.20 19.89 15.18
N ALA A 251 1.13 20.74 14.75
CA ALA A 251 1.80 21.67 15.64
C ALA A 251 1.07 23.01 15.80
N TRP A 252 0.36 23.46 14.77
CA TRP A 252 -0.31 24.77 14.77
C TRP A 252 -1.23 25.01 15.98
N PRO A 253 -2.19 24.13 16.31
CA PRO A 253 -3.07 24.36 17.44
C PRO A 253 -2.37 24.36 18.82
N ARG A 254 -1.13 23.83 18.86
CA ARG A 254 -0.41 23.56 20.11
C ARG A 254 0.71 24.54 20.40
N ARG A 255 1.36 25.03 19.36
CA ARG A 255 2.57 25.86 19.46
C ARG A 255 2.48 27.16 18.66
N GLY A 256 1.32 27.42 18.05
CA GLY A 256 1.09 28.59 17.20
C GLY A 256 1.70 28.46 15.79
N ALA A 257 1.31 29.39 14.92
CA ALA A 257 1.65 29.38 13.50
C ALA A 257 3.16 29.46 13.24
N GLY A 258 3.88 30.34 13.95
CA GLY A 258 5.33 30.52 13.75
C GLY A 258 6.14 29.25 13.99
N SER A 259 5.87 28.54 15.09
CA SER A 259 6.53 27.26 15.39
C SER A 259 6.14 26.16 14.40
N ALA A 260 4.88 26.14 13.94
CA ALA A 260 4.42 25.18 12.95
C ALA A 260 5.08 25.40 11.58
N ILE A 261 5.18 26.66 11.14
CA ILE A 261 5.88 27.03 9.89
C ILE A 261 7.37 26.67 10.00
N LEU A 262 8.02 27.01 11.11
CA LEU A 262 9.43 26.66 11.32
C LEU A 262 9.66 25.14 11.22
N ARG A 263 8.75 24.32 11.77
CA ARG A 263 8.83 22.86 11.64
C ARG A 263 8.78 22.41 10.18
N VAL A 264 7.88 22.97 9.39
CA VAL A 264 7.78 22.65 7.96
C VAL A 264 9.05 23.04 7.22
N LEU A 265 9.55 24.24 7.46
CA LEU A 265 10.79 24.73 6.83
C LEU A 265 12.00 23.85 7.19
N LEU A 266 12.17 23.52 8.48
CA LEU A 266 13.25 22.64 8.93
C LEU A 266 13.15 21.26 8.27
N LEU A 267 11.97 20.65 8.25
CA LEU A 267 11.79 19.33 7.63
C LEU A 267 11.97 19.38 6.11
N ALA A 268 11.40 20.39 5.44
CA ALA A 268 11.50 20.52 3.99
C ALA A 268 12.95 20.78 3.53
N LEU A 269 13.64 21.73 4.18
CA LEU A 269 15.02 22.08 3.81
C LEU A 269 16.00 20.94 4.12
N SER A 270 15.86 20.29 5.28
CA SER A 270 16.74 19.18 5.64
C SER A 270 16.49 17.95 4.75
N THR A 271 15.23 17.61 4.48
CA THR A 271 14.89 16.47 3.58
C THR A 271 15.32 16.79 2.16
N GLY A 272 14.99 17.97 1.63
CA GLY A 272 15.40 18.41 0.30
C GLY A 272 16.92 18.47 0.14
N GLY A 273 17.63 19.02 1.13
CA GLY A 273 19.10 19.09 1.12
C GLY A 273 19.76 17.72 1.12
N LEU A 274 19.28 16.77 1.94
CA LEU A 274 19.83 15.41 1.95
C LEU A 274 19.49 14.63 0.67
N LEU A 275 18.29 14.81 0.10
CA LEU A 275 17.94 14.20 -1.19
C LEU A 275 18.79 14.77 -2.33
N ALA A 276 19.03 16.09 -2.34
CA ALA A 276 19.92 16.73 -3.31
C ALA A 276 21.36 16.24 -3.17
N ALA A 277 21.88 16.15 -1.94
CA ALA A 277 23.21 15.61 -1.68
C ALA A 277 23.31 14.14 -2.13
N GLY A 278 22.31 13.32 -1.84
CA GLY A 278 22.24 11.93 -2.30
C GLY A 278 22.20 11.82 -3.82
N ALA A 279 21.43 12.69 -4.50
CA ALA A 279 21.36 12.74 -5.95
C ALA A 279 22.70 13.12 -6.63
N HIS A 280 23.51 13.94 -5.97
CA HIS A 280 24.86 14.30 -6.46
C HIS A 280 25.91 13.22 -6.15
N ALA A 281 25.75 12.49 -5.04
CA ALA A 281 26.72 11.48 -4.61
C ALA A 281 26.50 10.10 -5.22
N THR A 282 25.34 9.84 -5.83
CA THR A 282 24.94 8.54 -6.39
C THR A 282 24.17 8.72 -7.69
N ASP A 283 23.95 7.64 -8.43
CA ASP A 283 23.12 7.60 -9.65
C ASP A 283 21.60 7.72 -9.36
N LEU A 284 21.23 8.19 -8.16
CA LEU A 284 19.85 8.37 -7.73
C LEU A 284 19.04 9.21 -8.73
N LEU A 285 19.63 10.29 -9.25
CA LEU A 285 18.95 11.19 -10.19
C LEU A 285 18.62 10.49 -11.49
N ALA A 286 19.56 9.71 -12.04
CA ALA A 286 19.36 8.93 -13.26
C ALA A 286 18.24 7.88 -13.06
N GLY A 287 18.28 7.15 -11.94
CA GLY A 287 17.22 6.18 -11.58
C GLY A 287 15.85 6.83 -11.40
N VAL A 288 15.77 7.99 -10.73
CA VAL A 288 14.53 8.76 -10.60
C VAL A 288 14.00 9.19 -11.97
N GLN A 289 14.85 9.78 -12.82
CA GLN A 289 14.47 10.22 -14.17
C GLN A 289 13.93 9.06 -15.01
N GLN A 290 14.65 7.94 -15.04
CA GLN A 290 14.28 6.76 -15.83
C GLN A 290 12.95 6.15 -15.38
N THR A 291 12.66 6.16 -14.10
CA THR A 291 11.47 5.48 -13.53
C THR A 291 10.29 6.40 -13.27
N THR A 292 10.46 7.72 -13.36
CA THR A 292 9.40 8.73 -13.14
C THR A 292 9.19 9.62 -14.37
N THR A 293 10.13 10.49 -14.70
CA THR A 293 9.97 11.51 -15.75
C THR A 293 10.12 10.96 -17.16
N ASN A 294 11.02 10.01 -17.36
CA ASN A 294 11.30 9.38 -18.68
C ASN A 294 10.59 8.03 -18.83
N ARG A 295 9.70 7.69 -17.89
CA ARG A 295 8.97 6.42 -17.95
C ARG A 295 8.07 6.40 -19.18
N VAL A 296 8.15 5.32 -19.94
CA VAL A 296 7.28 5.09 -21.10
C VAL A 296 5.83 5.08 -20.63
N HIS A 297 5.00 5.93 -21.25
CA HIS A 297 3.58 5.94 -21.02
C HIS A 297 2.95 4.65 -21.53
N GLY A 298 1.99 4.14 -20.76
CA GLY A 298 1.17 3.02 -21.19
C GLY A 298 0.07 3.44 -22.16
N SER A 299 -0.87 2.54 -22.39
CA SER A 299 -2.04 2.76 -23.24
C SER A 299 -3.38 2.56 -22.51
N ASP A 300 -3.35 2.44 -21.18
CA ASP A 300 -4.55 2.21 -20.39
C ASP A 300 -5.42 3.47 -20.35
N GLY A 301 -6.70 3.32 -20.67
CA GLY A 301 -7.65 4.42 -20.68
C GLY A 301 -7.93 4.97 -19.27
N THR A 302 -8.13 6.29 -19.15
CA THR A 302 -8.41 6.96 -17.87
C THR A 302 -9.62 6.34 -17.14
N ARG A 303 -10.68 5.98 -17.87
CA ARG A 303 -11.87 5.34 -17.29
C ARG A 303 -11.51 4.01 -16.62
N TYR A 304 -10.76 3.16 -17.29
CA TYR A 304 -10.30 1.89 -16.73
C TYR A 304 -9.47 2.08 -15.47
N LEU A 305 -8.55 3.06 -15.45
CA LEU A 305 -7.73 3.37 -14.28
C LEU A 305 -8.57 3.89 -13.10
N LEU A 306 -9.63 4.68 -13.37
CA LEU A 306 -10.57 5.12 -12.34
C LEU A 306 -11.40 3.95 -11.80
N GLU A 307 -11.90 3.07 -12.66
CA GLU A 307 -12.65 1.87 -12.28
C GLU A 307 -11.79 0.97 -11.39
N GLN A 308 -10.53 0.70 -11.76
CA GLN A 308 -9.61 -0.09 -10.95
C GLN A 308 -9.26 0.60 -9.61
N SER A 309 -9.11 1.92 -9.61
CA SER A 309 -8.86 2.68 -8.37
C SER A 309 -10.07 2.61 -7.43
N ALA A 310 -11.28 2.70 -7.98
CA ALA A 310 -12.51 2.58 -7.21
C ALA A 310 -12.71 1.15 -6.68
N GLU A 311 -12.42 0.15 -7.47
CA GLU A 311 -12.51 -1.25 -7.08
C GLU A 311 -11.57 -1.58 -5.91
N TRP A 312 -10.31 -1.11 -5.95
CA TRP A 312 -9.31 -1.48 -4.94
C TRP A 312 -9.25 -0.56 -3.74
N GLY A 313 -9.76 0.66 -3.83
CA GLY A 313 -9.67 1.66 -2.75
C GLY A 313 -10.96 2.39 -2.43
N GLY A 314 -11.99 2.30 -3.27
CA GLY A 314 -13.17 3.13 -3.21
C GLY A 314 -13.94 3.02 -1.89
N LEU A 315 -14.12 1.81 -1.38
CA LEU A 315 -14.84 1.59 -0.10
C LEU A 315 -14.16 2.34 1.05
N MET A 316 -12.85 2.21 1.17
CA MET A 316 -12.08 2.89 2.21
C MET A 316 -12.03 4.40 1.98
N PHE A 317 -11.87 4.84 0.74
CA PHE A 317 -11.86 6.26 0.37
C PHE A 317 -13.21 6.93 0.68
N LEU A 318 -14.33 6.34 0.29
CA LEU A 318 -15.66 6.86 0.60
C LEU A 318 -15.92 6.92 2.10
N THR A 319 -15.47 5.90 2.84
CA THR A 319 -15.55 5.88 4.31
C THR A 319 -14.71 7.01 4.91
N ALA A 320 -13.53 7.29 4.35
CA ALA A 320 -12.66 8.39 4.79
C ALA A 320 -13.29 9.76 4.49
N VAL A 321 -13.86 9.95 3.31
CA VAL A 321 -14.58 11.19 2.95
C VAL A 321 -15.77 11.41 3.88
N GLY A 322 -16.59 10.37 4.12
CA GLY A 322 -17.69 10.42 5.09
C GLY A 322 -17.22 10.78 6.50
N GLY A 323 -16.06 10.21 6.90
CA GLY A 323 -15.39 10.55 8.16
C GLY A 323 -14.96 12.02 8.22
N ALA A 324 -14.30 12.52 7.17
CA ALA A 324 -13.86 13.91 7.08
C ALA A 324 -15.05 14.90 7.13
N VAL A 325 -16.09 14.63 6.34
CA VAL A 325 -17.32 15.45 6.34
C VAL A 325 -17.94 15.47 7.74
N SER A 326 -18.12 14.31 8.36
CA SER A 326 -18.71 14.23 9.70
C SER A 326 -17.84 14.91 10.77
N TYR A 327 -16.51 14.86 10.62
CA TYR A 327 -15.55 15.53 11.50
C TYR A 327 -15.65 17.06 11.42
N VAL A 328 -15.90 17.58 10.23
CA VAL A 328 -16.08 19.03 10.01
C VAL A 328 -17.41 19.53 10.62
N TRP A 329 -18.51 18.78 10.42
CA TRP A 329 -19.85 19.22 10.80
C TRP A 329 -20.17 18.98 12.28
N ARG A 330 -19.66 17.93 12.91
CA ARG A 330 -20.01 17.53 14.28
C ARG A 330 -18.80 17.67 15.23
N SER A 331 -18.47 18.92 15.58
CA SER A 331 -17.31 19.24 16.41
C SER A 331 -17.33 18.67 17.83
N ARG A 332 -18.51 18.31 18.35
CA ARG A 332 -18.69 17.88 19.75
C ARG A 332 -18.21 16.46 20.06
N LEU A 333 -17.71 15.71 19.08
CA LEU A 333 -17.18 14.36 19.29
C LEU A 333 -15.65 14.34 19.23
N ASN A 334 -15.00 15.36 19.76
CA ASN A 334 -13.57 15.36 20.03
C ASN A 334 -13.31 14.43 21.23
N GLU A 335 -13.24 13.14 20.96
CA GLU A 335 -12.99 12.11 21.97
C GLU A 335 -11.49 12.06 22.38
N SER A 336 -10.64 12.84 21.74
CA SER A 336 -9.22 12.91 22.10
C SER A 336 -9.04 13.76 23.36
N PRO A 337 -8.47 13.23 24.45
CA PRO A 337 -8.09 14.01 25.63
C PRO A 337 -7.23 15.22 25.30
N LEU A 338 -6.56 15.16 24.16
CA LEU A 338 -5.69 16.16 23.63
C LEU A 338 -6.42 17.35 23.00
N ALA A 339 -7.53 17.09 22.32
CA ALA A 339 -8.38 18.13 21.75
C ALA A 339 -9.08 18.95 22.85
N ARG A 340 -9.36 18.35 24.01
CA ARG A 340 -9.97 19.02 25.15
C ARG A 340 -9.05 20.05 25.82
N ARG A 341 -7.75 19.76 25.92
CA ARG A 341 -6.78 20.66 26.56
C ARG A 341 -6.39 21.88 25.72
N LEU A 342 -6.63 21.87 24.42
CA LEU A 342 -6.13 22.88 23.47
C LEU A 342 -7.21 23.79 22.90
N GLY A 343 -8.45 23.62 23.35
CA GLY A 343 -9.59 24.25 22.69
C GLY A 343 -9.93 23.54 21.37
N ASN A 344 -11.17 23.73 20.90
CA ASN A 344 -11.66 23.12 19.67
C ASN A 344 -10.95 23.78 18.47
N PRO A 345 -10.10 23.06 17.72
CA PRO A 345 -9.51 23.62 16.50
C PRO A 345 -10.61 24.09 15.57
N GLY A 346 -10.47 25.26 14.98
CA GLY A 346 -11.49 25.89 14.14
C GLY A 346 -11.95 24.97 13.01
N ARG A 347 -13.13 25.25 12.45
CA ARG A 347 -13.69 24.48 11.34
C ARG A 347 -12.74 24.39 10.17
N SER A 348 -12.05 25.50 9.83
CA SER A 348 -11.07 25.56 8.74
C SER A 348 -9.93 24.56 8.94
N TRP A 349 -9.41 24.41 10.14
CA TRP A 349 -8.36 23.44 10.45
C TRP A 349 -8.85 22.01 10.22
N ARG A 350 -10.08 21.68 10.63
CA ARG A 350 -10.66 20.34 10.41
C ARG A 350 -10.86 20.06 8.92
N VAL A 351 -11.27 21.07 8.15
CA VAL A 351 -11.37 20.95 6.68
C VAL A 351 -10.01 20.67 6.08
N LEU A 352 -8.98 21.45 6.43
CA LEU A 352 -7.62 21.26 5.91
C LEU A 352 -7.06 19.88 6.24
N LEU A 353 -7.26 19.39 7.47
CA LEU A 353 -6.81 18.04 7.84
C LEU A 353 -7.57 16.96 7.06
N GLY A 354 -8.89 17.11 6.90
CA GLY A 354 -9.70 16.19 6.10
C GLY A 354 -9.28 16.16 4.64
N LEU A 355 -9.08 17.34 4.04
CA LEU A 355 -8.62 17.47 2.65
C LEU A 355 -7.21 16.89 2.47
N LEU A 356 -6.28 17.16 3.40
CA LEU A 356 -4.93 16.62 3.33
C LEU A 356 -4.95 15.09 3.35
N LEU A 357 -5.62 14.48 4.33
CA LEU A 357 -5.64 13.04 4.51
C LEU A 357 -6.40 12.31 3.40
N CYS A 358 -7.59 12.79 3.02
CA CYS A 358 -8.38 12.19 1.93
C CYS A 358 -7.76 12.48 0.56
N GLY A 359 -7.25 13.69 0.34
CA GLY A 359 -6.60 14.08 -0.93
C GLY A 359 -5.36 13.25 -1.23
N THR A 360 -4.61 12.86 -0.20
CA THR A 360 -3.44 11.98 -0.36
C THR A 360 -3.80 10.63 -0.98
N ALA A 361 -5.01 10.11 -0.73
CA ALA A 361 -5.45 8.86 -1.35
C ALA A 361 -5.56 8.94 -2.88
N LEU A 362 -5.74 10.13 -3.42
CA LEU A 362 -5.87 10.36 -4.86
C LEU A 362 -4.53 10.49 -5.60
N LEU A 363 -3.41 10.60 -4.88
CA LEU A 363 -2.09 10.82 -5.49
C LEU A 363 -1.65 9.65 -6.37
N ALA A 364 -1.80 8.41 -5.89
CA ALA A 364 -1.45 7.24 -6.69
C ALA A 364 -2.36 7.06 -7.92
N PRO A 365 -3.69 7.11 -7.82
CA PRO A 365 -4.57 7.15 -8.98
C PRO A 365 -4.22 8.24 -9.98
N ALA A 366 -4.04 9.48 -9.52
CA ALA A 366 -3.68 10.61 -10.39
C ALA A 366 -2.36 10.39 -11.13
N TYR A 367 -1.34 9.88 -10.44
CA TYR A 367 -0.04 9.57 -11.04
C TYR A 367 -0.15 8.44 -12.08
N GLN A 368 -0.93 7.39 -11.83
CA GLN A 368 -1.10 6.29 -12.78
C GLN A 368 -1.96 6.71 -13.99
N ILE A 369 -2.92 7.61 -13.81
CA ILE A 369 -3.66 8.21 -14.93
C ILE A 369 -2.72 9.05 -15.79
N HIS A 370 -1.82 9.83 -15.18
CA HIS A 370 -0.81 10.60 -15.91
C HIS A 370 0.11 9.68 -16.73
N LEU A 371 0.50 8.53 -16.20
CA LEU A 371 1.33 7.53 -16.89
C LEU A 371 0.55 6.63 -17.85
N ALA A 372 -0.77 6.71 -17.88
CA ALA A 372 -1.66 5.83 -18.65
C ALA A 372 -1.36 4.33 -18.44
N THR A 373 -1.14 3.91 -17.18
CA THR A 373 -0.79 2.51 -16.87
C THR A 373 -1.37 2.03 -15.53
N VAL A 374 -1.94 0.82 -15.53
CA VAL A 374 -2.45 0.14 -14.32
C VAL A 374 -1.34 -0.59 -13.56
N VAL A 375 -0.18 -0.74 -14.19
CA VAL A 375 0.97 -1.45 -13.61
C VAL A 375 1.36 -0.84 -12.25
N SER A 376 1.44 -1.67 -11.23
CA SER A 376 1.73 -1.31 -9.84
C SER A 376 0.65 -0.48 -9.10
N LEU A 377 -0.43 -0.03 -9.74
CA LEU A 377 -1.50 0.72 -9.07
C LEU A 377 -2.05 -0.05 -7.87
N PHE A 378 -2.21 -1.37 -7.98
CA PHE A 378 -2.71 -2.25 -6.92
C PHE A 378 -1.87 -2.22 -5.62
N LYS A 379 -0.58 -1.88 -5.70
CA LYS A 379 0.31 -1.64 -4.55
C LYS A 379 0.30 -0.17 -4.15
N HIS A 380 0.44 0.74 -5.12
CA HIS A 380 0.58 2.17 -4.89
C HIS A 380 -0.64 2.80 -4.23
N ILE A 381 -1.85 2.31 -4.49
CA ILE A 381 -3.07 2.80 -3.87
C ILE A 381 -3.02 2.66 -2.33
N GLY A 382 -2.37 1.62 -1.82
CA GLY A 382 -2.19 1.37 -0.39
C GLY A 382 -1.40 2.46 0.33
N PHE A 383 -0.46 3.13 -0.37
CA PHE A 383 0.29 4.25 0.20
C PHE A 383 -0.63 5.44 0.50
N GLY A 384 -1.47 5.83 -0.44
CA GLY A 384 -2.43 6.91 -0.25
C GLY A 384 -3.51 6.55 0.77
N LEU A 385 -4.00 5.32 0.74
CA LEU A 385 -5.01 4.82 1.68
C LEU A 385 -4.49 4.74 3.12
N PHE A 386 -3.19 4.54 3.35
CA PHE A 386 -2.58 4.65 4.67
C PHE A 386 -2.85 6.03 5.29
N PHE A 387 -2.70 7.10 4.53
CA PHE A 387 -2.97 8.48 5.00
C PHE A 387 -4.45 8.78 5.14
N ALA A 388 -5.32 8.17 4.33
CA ALA A 388 -6.77 8.33 4.45
C ALA A 388 -7.38 7.47 5.58
N ALA A 389 -6.71 6.40 6.01
CA ALA A 389 -7.19 5.46 7.01
C ALA A 389 -7.64 6.12 8.33
N PRO A 390 -6.95 7.11 8.90
CA PRO A 390 -7.42 7.81 10.09
C PRO A 390 -8.80 8.42 9.93
N MET A 391 -9.09 9.04 8.77
CA MET A 391 -10.43 9.58 8.48
C MET A 391 -11.45 8.46 8.24
N ALA A 392 -11.06 7.35 7.61
CA ALA A 392 -11.93 6.18 7.50
C ALA A 392 -12.30 5.62 8.87
N GLY A 393 -11.35 5.54 9.81
CA GLY A 393 -11.61 5.17 11.20
C GLY A 393 -12.61 6.10 11.90
N VAL A 394 -12.50 7.42 11.68
CA VAL A 394 -13.51 8.38 12.13
C VAL A 394 -14.87 8.08 11.48
N GLY A 395 -14.92 7.81 10.18
CA GLY A 395 -16.13 7.44 9.46
C GLY A 395 -16.83 6.22 10.06
N VAL A 396 -16.09 5.14 10.32
CA VAL A 396 -16.61 3.94 10.97
C VAL A 396 -17.20 4.25 12.35
N THR A 397 -16.47 5.01 13.18
CA THR A 397 -16.96 5.35 14.52
C THR A 397 -18.25 6.17 14.49
N ARG A 398 -18.42 6.99 13.45
CA ARG A 398 -19.65 7.76 13.22
C ARG A 398 -20.81 6.90 12.75
N LEU A 399 -20.55 5.96 11.86
CA LEU A 399 -21.54 4.98 11.40
C LEU A 399 -22.06 4.11 12.57
N ILE A 400 -21.15 3.63 13.41
CA ILE A 400 -21.50 2.84 14.60
C ILE A 400 -22.26 3.68 15.64
N GLY A 401 -21.98 4.97 15.72
CA GLY A 401 -22.61 5.91 16.64
C GLY A 401 -22.07 5.83 18.07
N ALA A 402 -22.61 6.72 18.94
CA ALA A 402 -22.30 6.73 20.36
C ALA A 402 -22.79 5.43 21.01
N HIS A 403 -22.01 4.91 21.97
CA HIS A 403 -22.37 3.71 22.76
C HIS A 403 -22.67 2.47 21.87
N PHE A 404 -22.07 2.38 20.68
CA PHE A 404 -22.32 1.29 19.73
C PHE A 404 -23.80 1.14 19.34
N ARG A 405 -24.47 2.26 19.07
CA ARG A 405 -25.90 2.28 18.74
C ARG A 405 -26.23 1.43 17.50
N HIS A 406 -25.32 1.41 16.51
CA HIS A 406 -25.51 0.67 15.25
C HIS A 406 -24.26 -0.17 14.90
N PRO A 407 -23.90 -1.17 15.76
CA PRO A 407 -22.69 -1.97 15.55
C PRO A 407 -22.74 -2.75 14.25
N GLN A 408 -23.94 -3.15 13.79
CA GLN A 408 -24.18 -3.87 12.55
C GLN A 408 -23.63 -3.14 11.32
N LEU A 409 -23.65 -1.79 11.30
CA LEU A 409 -23.11 -1.02 10.17
C LEU A 409 -21.59 -1.11 10.11
N GLY A 410 -20.92 -1.11 11.26
CA GLY A 410 -19.47 -1.30 11.32
C GLY A 410 -19.06 -2.72 10.95
N ILE A 411 -19.82 -3.72 11.42
CA ILE A 411 -19.60 -5.12 11.06
C ILE A 411 -19.80 -5.32 9.55
N LEU A 412 -20.89 -4.82 8.99
CA LEU A 412 -21.17 -4.92 7.55
C LEU A 412 -20.06 -4.29 6.72
N LEU A 413 -19.62 -3.07 7.08
CA LEU A 413 -18.54 -2.38 6.36
C LEU A 413 -17.24 -3.16 6.43
N TRP A 414 -16.87 -3.66 7.62
CA TRP A 414 -15.63 -4.39 7.80
C TRP A 414 -15.66 -5.76 7.11
N THR A 415 -16.76 -6.51 7.18
CA THR A 415 -16.89 -7.79 6.46
C THR A 415 -16.89 -7.60 4.96
N THR A 416 -17.52 -6.55 4.45
CA THR A 416 -17.44 -6.21 3.02
C THR A 416 -16.01 -5.92 2.61
N ALA A 417 -15.28 -5.09 3.38
CA ALA A 417 -13.87 -4.79 3.12
C ALA A 417 -13.00 -6.07 3.16
N LEU A 418 -13.25 -6.97 4.13
CA LEU A 418 -12.56 -8.24 4.26
C LEU A 418 -12.81 -9.15 3.05
N CYS A 419 -14.07 -9.33 2.65
CA CYS A 419 -14.42 -10.17 1.50
C CYS A 419 -13.81 -9.65 0.20
N LEU A 420 -13.90 -8.33 -0.05
CA LEU A 420 -13.28 -7.70 -1.21
C LEU A 420 -11.75 -7.85 -1.17
N GLY A 421 -11.13 -7.58 -0.03
CA GLY A 421 -9.68 -7.69 0.14
C GLY A 421 -9.18 -9.12 -0.10
N ILE A 422 -9.88 -10.13 0.42
CA ILE A 422 -9.57 -11.55 0.18
C ILE A 422 -9.69 -11.88 -1.31
N GLN A 423 -10.82 -11.55 -1.92
CA GLN A 423 -11.08 -11.87 -3.33
C GLN A 423 -10.04 -11.24 -4.25
N GLN A 424 -9.76 -9.95 -4.07
CA GLN A 424 -8.80 -9.19 -4.88
C GLN A 424 -7.36 -9.67 -4.64
N ALA A 425 -6.99 -9.98 -3.39
CA ALA A 425 -5.67 -10.51 -3.07
C ALA A 425 -5.48 -11.92 -3.66
N ASP A 426 -6.47 -12.80 -3.55
CA ASP A 426 -6.43 -14.15 -4.14
C ASP A 426 -6.23 -14.11 -5.65
N TRP A 427 -6.94 -13.20 -6.31
CA TRP A 427 -6.76 -13.01 -7.74
C TRP A 427 -5.34 -12.62 -8.09
N ARG A 428 -4.75 -11.68 -7.33
CA ARG A 428 -3.35 -11.23 -7.51
C ARG A 428 -2.35 -12.34 -7.24
N PHE A 429 -2.59 -13.09 -6.21
CA PHE A 429 -1.74 -14.21 -5.82
C PHE A 429 -1.73 -15.32 -6.87
N GLY A 430 -2.89 -15.67 -7.36
CA GLY A 430 -3.04 -16.68 -8.39
C GLY A 430 -2.63 -16.20 -9.79
N LEU A 431 -2.39 -14.91 -10.01
CA LEU A 431 -2.00 -14.39 -11.33
C LEU A 431 -0.61 -14.88 -11.74
N TRP A 432 0.30 -15.09 -10.78
CA TRP A 432 1.64 -15.58 -11.02
C TRP A 432 1.67 -17.12 -11.00
N PRO A 433 2.06 -17.77 -12.12
CA PRO A 433 2.06 -19.22 -12.18
C PRO A 433 3.20 -19.84 -11.36
N ASP A 434 2.96 -21.06 -10.84
CA ASP A 434 4.03 -21.84 -10.21
C ASP A 434 5.07 -22.28 -11.24
N SER A 435 6.29 -21.78 -11.11
CA SER A 435 7.42 -22.06 -11.99
C SER A 435 8.23 -23.31 -11.59
N THR A 436 7.88 -24.03 -10.53
CA THR A 436 8.66 -25.16 -9.99
C THR A 436 8.98 -26.21 -11.05
N ARG A 437 7.98 -26.62 -11.85
CA ARG A 437 8.15 -27.62 -12.90
C ARG A 437 9.07 -27.12 -14.02
N MET A 438 8.91 -25.86 -14.40
CA MET A 438 9.75 -25.20 -15.40
C MET A 438 11.21 -25.17 -14.93
N ILE A 439 11.47 -24.69 -13.71
CA ILE A 439 12.82 -24.63 -13.13
C ILE A 439 13.48 -26.02 -13.07
N ARG A 440 12.75 -27.06 -12.60
CA ARG A 440 13.26 -28.43 -12.58
C ARG A 440 13.65 -28.94 -13.98
N THR A 441 12.84 -28.62 -14.99
CA THR A 441 13.08 -29.04 -16.38
C THR A 441 14.30 -28.41 -17.00
N ILE A 442 14.54 -27.12 -16.74
CA ILE A 442 15.66 -26.38 -17.34
C ILE A 442 16.97 -26.52 -16.54
N SER A 443 16.90 -26.77 -15.23
CA SER A 443 18.07 -26.84 -14.32
C SER A 443 19.22 -27.74 -14.79
N PRO A 444 19.01 -28.94 -15.40
CA PRO A 444 20.09 -29.77 -15.90
C PRO A 444 20.66 -29.32 -17.25
N ARG A 445 20.16 -28.24 -17.85
CA ARG A 445 20.47 -27.75 -19.20
C ARG A 445 21.06 -26.36 -19.22
N VAL A 446 21.37 -25.82 -18.07
CA VAL A 446 21.95 -24.49 -17.91
C VAL A 446 23.25 -24.57 -17.12
N ASP A 447 24.19 -23.74 -17.50
CA ASP A 447 25.54 -23.65 -16.92
C ASP A 447 26.04 -22.18 -16.94
N ALA A 448 27.29 -21.98 -16.54
CA ALA A 448 27.91 -20.65 -16.45
C ALA A 448 28.29 -20.02 -17.81
N GLU A 449 28.23 -20.77 -18.90
CA GLU A 449 28.68 -20.32 -20.23
C GLU A 449 27.51 -20.07 -21.18
N GLY A 450 26.34 -20.67 -20.93
CA GLY A 450 25.18 -20.62 -21.79
C GLY A 450 24.54 -19.23 -21.92
N ARG A 451 23.77 -19.06 -23.00
CA ARG A 451 22.92 -17.87 -23.23
C ARG A 451 21.46 -18.29 -23.32
N TYR A 452 20.61 -17.64 -22.57
CA TYR A 452 19.23 -18.06 -22.37
C TYR A 452 18.28 -16.91 -22.68
N LEU A 453 17.15 -17.21 -23.32
CA LEU A 453 16.04 -16.28 -23.52
C LEU A 453 14.85 -16.74 -22.68
N SER A 454 14.27 -15.85 -21.90
CA SER A 454 13.07 -16.15 -21.12
C SER A 454 12.07 -15.00 -21.14
N SER A 455 10.76 -15.30 -21.17
CA SER A 455 9.71 -14.30 -20.99
C SER A 455 9.82 -13.62 -19.62
N THR A 456 10.29 -14.37 -18.60
CA THR A 456 10.53 -13.90 -17.23
C THR A 456 11.92 -14.31 -16.74
N PRO A 457 12.99 -13.65 -17.26
CA PRO A 457 14.38 -14.06 -17.00
C PRO A 457 14.77 -13.99 -15.52
N GLU A 458 14.12 -13.14 -14.74
CA GLU A 458 14.41 -12.93 -13.32
C GLU A 458 14.15 -14.20 -12.50
N VAL A 459 13.09 -14.95 -12.86
CA VAL A 459 12.71 -16.17 -12.13
C VAL A 459 13.75 -17.28 -12.23
N PRO A 460 14.19 -17.71 -13.44
CA PRO A 460 15.28 -18.69 -13.53
C PRO A 460 16.60 -18.12 -13.01
N ALA A 461 16.92 -16.83 -13.19
CA ALA A 461 18.12 -16.22 -12.63
C ALA A 461 18.18 -16.33 -11.10
N TYR A 462 17.04 -16.16 -10.42
CA TYR A 462 16.94 -16.32 -8.97
C TYR A 462 17.12 -17.77 -8.53
N TYR A 463 16.34 -18.69 -9.09
CA TYR A 463 16.37 -20.10 -8.67
C TYR A 463 17.62 -20.86 -9.07
N LEU A 464 18.29 -20.42 -10.14
CA LEU A 464 19.47 -21.08 -10.69
C LEU A 464 20.76 -20.26 -10.49
N ARG A 465 20.75 -19.30 -9.54
CA ARG A 465 21.89 -18.40 -9.24
C ARG A 465 23.20 -19.11 -8.89
N GLY A 466 23.13 -20.37 -8.44
CA GLY A 466 24.31 -21.21 -8.22
C GLY A 466 24.91 -21.82 -9.51
N LYS A 467 24.24 -21.70 -10.66
CA LYS A 467 24.67 -22.25 -11.96
C LYS A 467 24.83 -21.18 -13.02
N THR A 468 24.02 -20.13 -12.94
CA THR A 468 23.95 -19.08 -13.96
C THR A 468 23.98 -17.68 -13.34
N SER A 469 24.47 -16.71 -14.11
CA SER A 469 24.41 -15.28 -13.79
C SER A 469 23.17 -14.65 -14.43
N HIS A 470 22.62 -13.59 -13.86
CA HIS A 470 21.51 -12.83 -14.43
C HIS A 470 21.85 -12.25 -15.83
N ARG A 471 23.14 -12.00 -16.12
CA ARG A 471 23.61 -11.52 -17.45
C ARG A 471 23.32 -12.53 -18.57
N GLN A 472 23.28 -13.82 -18.28
CA GLN A 472 23.07 -14.89 -19.26
C GLN A 472 21.60 -14.98 -19.71
N TRP A 473 20.66 -14.39 -18.91
CA TRP A 473 19.24 -14.43 -19.18
C TRP A 473 18.78 -13.16 -19.89
N GLN A 474 18.44 -13.31 -21.18
CA GLN A 474 17.88 -12.24 -22.00
C GLN A 474 16.37 -12.14 -21.79
N SER A 475 15.88 -10.90 -21.71
CA SER A 475 14.45 -10.57 -21.57
C SER A 475 13.75 -10.44 -22.92
N VAL A 476 12.41 -10.58 -22.89
CA VAL A 476 11.51 -10.27 -24.02
C VAL A 476 11.07 -8.79 -24.05
N PHE A 477 11.61 -7.93 -23.16
CA PHE A 477 11.24 -6.50 -23.09
C PHE A 477 12.18 -5.56 -23.85
N GLY A 478 13.18 -6.08 -24.50
CA GLY A 478 14.11 -5.31 -25.32
C GLY A 478 15.38 -6.12 -25.58
N MET A 479 15.85 -6.07 -26.79
CA MET A 479 17.07 -6.75 -27.20
C MET A 479 17.75 -5.99 -28.34
N GLU A 480 19.06 -5.98 -28.29
CA GLU A 480 19.96 -5.62 -29.39
C GLU A 480 20.80 -6.84 -29.72
N TYR A 481 21.01 -7.08 -30.97
CA TYR A 481 21.76 -8.24 -31.43
C TYR A 481 22.66 -7.89 -32.64
N LYS A 482 23.91 -8.30 -32.56
CA LYS A 482 24.83 -8.23 -33.67
C LYS A 482 24.95 -9.63 -34.28
N ASP A 483 24.53 -9.78 -35.52
CA ASP A 483 24.58 -11.05 -36.24
C ASP A 483 26.01 -11.48 -36.58
N ARG A 484 26.16 -12.72 -37.05
CA ARG A 484 27.48 -13.27 -37.44
C ARG A 484 28.15 -12.53 -38.60
N LYS A 485 27.38 -11.76 -39.39
CA LYS A 485 27.88 -10.97 -40.53
C LYS A 485 28.24 -9.54 -40.13
N GLY A 486 28.03 -9.18 -38.84
CA GLY A 486 28.30 -7.85 -38.31
C GLY A 486 27.11 -6.88 -38.38
N GLY A 487 25.95 -7.32 -38.89
CA GLY A 487 24.72 -6.52 -38.96
C GLY A 487 24.15 -6.28 -37.58
N TYR A 488 23.72 -5.04 -37.31
CA TYR A 488 23.09 -4.64 -36.03
C TYR A 488 21.59 -4.67 -36.16
N HIS A 489 20.92 -5.33 -35.19
CA HIS A 489 19.49 -5.50 -35.13
C HIS A 489 18.98 -5.03 -33.78
N ALA A 490 17.79 -4.38 -33.71
CA ALA A 490 17.15 -3.93 -32.51
C ALA A 490 15.67 -4.33 -32.48
N GLY A 491 15.09 -4.43 -31.30
CA GLY A 491 13.67 -4.77 -31.11
C GLY A 491 13.30 -6.13 -31.68
N ASP A 492 12.20 -6.21 -32.42
CA ASP A 492 11.64 -7.46 -32.96
C ASP A 492 12.61 -8.19 -33.90
N ASP A 493 13.37 -7.44 -34.70
CA ASP A 493 14.32 -7.99 -35.64
C ASP A 493 15.54 -8.59 -34.94
N ALA A 494 15.93 -8.06 -33.80
CA ALA A 494 16.97 -8.64 -32.96
C ALA A 494 16.61 -10.06 -32.51
N TYR A 495 15.37 -10.27 -32.03
CA TYR A 495 14.91 -11.60 -31.63
C TYR A 495 14.88 -12.57 -32.83
N ARG A 496 14.34 -12.14 -33.98
CA ARG A 496 14.32 -12.97 -35.20
C ARG A 496 15.73 -13.38 -35.64
N SER A 497 16.65 -12.44 -35.66
CA SER A 497 18.02 -12.68 -36.10
C SER A 497 18.78 -13.55 -35.12
N ALA A 498 18.69 -13.28 -33.81
CA ALA A 498 19.35 -14.10 -32.80
C ALA A 498 18.85 -15.55 -32.79
N VAL A 499 17.53 -15.76 -32.91
CA VAL A 499 16.98 -17.12 -33.03
C VAL A 499 17.41 -17.81 -34.29
N ARG A 500 17.41 -17.11 -35.44
CA ARG A 500 17.87 -17.65 -36.72
C ARG A 500 19.32 -18.15 -36.64
N ASP A 501 20.17 -17.40 -35.97
CA ASP A 501 21.60 -17.69 -35.83
C ASP A 501 21.89 -18.74 -34.72
N GLY A 502 20.88 -19.23 -34.00
CA GLY A 502 21.06 -20.16 -32.89
C GLY A 502 21.80 -19.55 -31.70
N ALA A 503 21.57 -18.27 -31.40
CA ALA A 503 22.30 -17.51 -30.38
C ALA A 503 22.01 -17.94 -28.94
N PHE A 504 20.89 -18.64 -28.70
CA PHE A 504 20.47 -19.09 -27.37
C PHE A 504 20.61 -20.60 -27.23
N ASP A 505 21.11 -21.07 -26.10
CA ASP A 505 21.17 -22.50 -25.79
C ASP A 505 19.84 -23.03 -25.28
N LEU A 506 19.05 -22.14 -24.68
CA LEU A 506 17.72 -22.44 -24.16
C LEU A 506 16.78 -21.24 -24.35
N ILE A 507 15.52 -21.51 -24.73
CA ILE A 507 14.45 -20.52 -24.85
C ILE A 507 13.26 -20.99 -24.03
N VAL A 508 12.72 -20.12 -23.15
CA VAL A 508 11.57 -20.39 -22.30
C VAL A 508 10.52 -19.29 -22.47
N LEU A 509 9.38 -19.61 -23.07
CA LEU A 509 8.30 -18.65 -23.30
C LEU A 509 7.06 -19.06 -22.51
N ASP A 510 6.41 -18.08 -21.85
CA ASP A 510 5.20 -18.31 -21.07
C ASP A 510 3.90 -17.93 -21.81
N GLY A 511 3.98 -17.12 -22.84
CA GLY A 511 2.83 -16.64 -23.62
C GLY A 511 1.97 -15.61 -22.87
N LEU A 512 2.44 -15.08 -21.73
CA LEU A 512 1.71 -14.14 -20.87
C LEU A 512 2.41 -12.81 -20.71
N THR A 513 3.70 -12.83 -20.43
CA THR A 513 4.49 -11.66 -20.03
C THR A 513 4.64 -10.65 -21.16
N ASN A 514 4.96 -11.12 -22.36
CA ASN A 514 4.98 -10.33 -23.59
C ASN A 514 4.51 -11.20 -24.78
N PRO A 515 3.20 -11.44 -24.92
CA PRO A 515 2.66 -12.36 -25.92
C PRO A 515 3.13 -12.05 -27.34
N ARG A 516 3.26 -10.76 -27.69
CA ARG A 516 3.71 -10.32 -29.02
C ARG A 516 5.13 -10.81 -29.33
N VAL A 517 6.07 -10.61 -28.42
CA VAL A 517 7.47 -11.04 -28.63
C VAL A 517 7.57 -12.55 -28.52
N ASP A 518 6.84 -13.18 -27.61
CA ASP A 518 6.75 -14.64 -27.49
C ASP A 518 6.28 -15.30 -28.80
N ASP A 519 5.32 -14.70 -29.50
CA ASP A 519 4.86 -15.19 -30.80
C ASP A 519 5.89 -14.99 -31.91
N ILE A 520 6.62 -13.88 -31.91
CA ILE A 520 7.73 -13.61 -32.84
C ILE A 520 8.83 -14.66 -32.67
N VAL A 521 9.25 -14.92 -31.44
CA VAL A 521 10.29 -15.91 -31.13
C VAL A 521 9.79 -17.31 -31.47
N ALA A 522 8.57 -17.67 -31.10
CA ALA A 522 7.98 -18.98 -31.40
C ALA A 522 7.83 -19.22 -32.91
N ALA A 523 7.56 -18.17 -33.69
CA ALA A 523 7.52 -18.24 -35.14
C ALA A 523 8.93 -18.44 -35.73
N ALA A 524 9.93 -17.75 -35.19
CA ALA A 524 11.33 -17.84 -35.64
C ALA A 524 11.98 -19.22 -35.33
N VAL A 525 11.54 -19.87 -34.26
CA VAL A 525 11.99 -21.23 -33.86
C VAL A 525 11.37 -22.31 -34.74
N ARG A 526 10.15 -22.09 -35.27
CA ARG A 526 9.49 -23.09 -36.14
C ARG A 526 10.29 -23.33 -37.42
N GLY A 527 10.65 -24.60 -37.63
CA GLY A 527 11.45 -24.99 -38.79
C GLY A 527 12.94 -24.61 -38.72
N ASN A 528 13.40 -24.03 -37.61
CA ASN A 528 14.81 -23.73 -37.41
C ASN A 528 15.54 -24.97 -36.89
N ALA A 529 16.53 -25.46 -37.69
CA ALA A 529 17.32 -26.66 -37.37
C ALA A 529 18.15 -26.51 -36.06
N HIS A 530 18.43 -25.27 -35.65
CA HIS A 530 19.20 -25.02 -34.43
C HIS A 530 18.42 -25.33 -33.16
N TYR A 531 17.09 -25.51 -33.22
CA TYR A 531 16.27 -25.70 -32.02
C TYR A 531 15.34 -26.90 -32.13
N ARG A 532 15.21 -27.63 -31.01
CA ARG A 532 14.17 -28.63 -30.84
C ARG A 532 13.29 -28.31 -29.65
N LEU A 533 12.00 -28.56 -29.76
CA LEU A 533 11.07 -28.42 -28.64
C LEU A 533 11.37 -29.49 -27.60
N LEU A 534 11.72 -29.07 -26.39
CA LEU A 534 11.92 -29.97 -25.26
C LEU A 534 10.57 -30.39 -24.64
N GLY A 535 9.63 -29.44 -24.55
CA GLY A 535 8.31 -29.67 -24.02
C GLY A 535 7.48 -28.41 -23.86
N ALA A 536 6.19 -28.64 -23.60
CA ALA A 536 5.21 -27.61 -23.28
C ALA A 536 4.58 -27.95 -21.92
N LEU A 537 5.03 -27.27 -20.86
CA LEU A 537 4.59 -27.53 -19.48
C LEU A 537 3.36 -26.71 -19.16
N PRO A 538 2.20 -27.32 -18.90
CA PRO A 538 1.00 -26.57 -18.58
C PRO A 538 1.11 -25.93 -17.19
N PHE A 539 0.54 -24.73 -17.05
CA PHE A 539 0.28 -24.07 -15.78
C PHE A 539 -1.14 -23.50 -15.77
N ARG A 540 -1.59 -23.17 -14.57
CA ARG A 540 -2.84 -22.45 -14.34
C ARG A 540 -2.57 -21.22 -13.49
N ASN A 541 -3.20 -20.11 -13.83
CA ASN A 541 -3.20 -18.89 -13.04
C ASN A 541 -4.62 -18.30 -12.95
N SER A 542 -4.79 -17.14 -12.27
CA SER A 542 -6.10 -16.49 -12.15
C SER A 542 -6.67 -16.00 -13.49
N ALA A 543 -5.84 -15.76 -14.50
CA ALA A 543 -6.27 -15.33 -15.83
C ALA A 543 -6.63 -16.52 -16.75
N GLY A 544 -6.34 -17.78 -16.35
CA GLY A 544 -6.67 -18.97 -17.14
C GLY A 544 -5.57 -20.04 -17.15
N THR A 545 -5.46 -20.76 -18.24
CA THR A 545 -4.45 -21.79 -18.46
C THR A 545 -3.42 -21.31 -19.48
N GLY A 546 -2.16 -21.55 -19.20
CA GLY A 546 -1.04 -21.26 -20.09
C GLY A 546 -0.06 -22.43 -20.18
N ARG A 547 1.02 -22.24 -20.91
CA ARG A 547 2.08 -23.26 -21.07
C ARG A 547 3.44 -22.60 -21.16
N TYR A 548 4.39 -23.07 -20.37
CA TYR A 548 5.81 -22.80 -20.63
C TYR A 548 6.26 -23.64 -21.84
N ARG A 549 6.58 -22.99 -22.94
CA ARG A 549 7.17 -23.65 -24.13
C ARG A 549 8.69 -23.54 -24.00
N ILE A 550 9.39 -24.69 -24.05
CA ILE A 550 10.81 -24.77 -23.78
C ILE A 550 11.49 -25.39 -25.00
N TRP A 551 12.43 -24.67 -25.60
CA TRP A 551 13.28 -25.17 -26.67
C TRP A 551 14.74 -25.20 -26.22
N VAL A 552 15.46 -26.19 -26.70
CA VAL A 552 16.90 -26.35 -26.50
C VAL A 552 17.61 -26.32 -27.83
N ARG A 553 18.81 -25.77 -27.84
CA ARG A 553 19.68 -25.81 -28.99
C ARG A 553 20.09 -27.25 -29.28
N THR A 554 20.01 -27.66 -30.56
CA THR A 554 20.55 -28.95 -31.03
C THR A 554 22.07 -28.83 -31.10
N ALA A 555 22.78 -29.77 -30.44
CA ALA A 555 24.23 -29.88 -30.66
C ALA A 555 24.49 -30.27 -32.15
N HIS A 556 25.30 -29.46 -32.82
CA HIS A 556 25.85 -29.85 -34.11
C HIS A 556 27.19 -30.52 -33.91
#